data_301a9be3fe594fb807fafd07344dd343
#
_entry.id   301a9be3fe594fb807fafd07344dd343
#
_cell.length_a   1.000
_cell.length_b   1.000
_cell.length_c   1.000
_cell.angle_alpha   90.00
_cell.angle_beta   90.00
_cell.angle_gamma   90.00
#
_symmetry.space_group_name_H-M   'P 1'
#
loop_
_entity.id
_entity.type
_entity.pdbx_description
1 polymer ?
#
loop_
_entity_poly.entity_id
_entity_poly.type
_entity_poly.pdbx_seq_one_letter_code
_entity_poly.pdbx_strand_id
1 'polypeptide(L)'
;MKKATVIGAGLAGCEAAWQLASRGIAVTLIDMKPERFTPAHHSAGFAELVCSNSLRSDQLTNAVGLLKEEMRQLGSLILKAADATRVPAGGALAVDREAFSRYVTEAVENHPLITVERREVTKLPEENAVIATGPLTSDALAEEIAKLPGLATLNFYDAAAPIVSGDSLDMTKVFRAGRYGRGDDYLNCPMNREEYEAFYQALLSAEAAEVHGFDGKQVFEGCMPIEVMASRGEMVMAFGPMKPVGLTDPRTGREPYAAVQLRAENNEGTMYNLVGFQTRLKWGEQKRVFSMIPGLENAEFLRYGVMHRNTFLHSPGFLDQNYQMIARPGGYFAGQMTGVEGYVESASSGMVAGISLARQMLHKEPVDFTQLTAIGGLAHHVAHASGDFQPMNANFGLIAAFPKKIRNKQERYGQIAARALDVIEAIRSNPLCEDFYGE
;
A
#
# COMPACT_ATOMS: atom_id res chain seq x y z
N MET A 1 -26.64 20.01 -10.36
CA MET A 1 -25.61 18.98 -10.45
C MET A 1 -25.47 18.35 -9.07
N LYS A 2 -25.42 17.01 -8.95
CA LYS A 2 -25.23 16.31 -7.66
C LYS A 2 -23.80 16.54 -7.20
N LYS A 3 -23.60 16.72 -5.88
CA LYS A 3 -22.29 17.04 -5.29
C LYS A 3 -21.93 16.04 -4.20
N ALA A 4 -20.66 15.64 -4.15
CA ALA A 4 -20.09 14.81 -3.11
C ALA A 4 -18.82 15.44 -2.54
N THR A 5 -18.49 15.11 -1.31
CA THR A 5 -17.26 15.54 -0.65
C THR A 5 -16.32 14.34 -0.46
N VAL A 6 -15.05 14.50 -0.79
CA VAL A 6 -14.00 13.51 -0.48
C VAL A 6 -12.97 14.19 0.43
N ILE A 7 -12.67 13.58 1.58
CA ILE A 7 -11.72 14.11 2.54
C ILE A 7 -10.46 13.25 2.52
N GLY A 8 -9.32 13.88 2.21
CA GLY A 8 -8.02 13.24 2.04
C GLY A 8 -7.70 12.95 0.58
N ALA A 9 -6.60 13.51 0.07
CA ALA A 9 -6.10 13.29 -1.28
C ALA A 9 -4.93 12.27 -1.33
N GLY A 10 -5.03 11.21 -0.50
CA GLY A 10 -4.21 10.01 -0.63
C GLY A 10 -4.69 9.12 -1.79
N LEU A 11 -4.13 7.91 -1.89
CA LEU A 11 -4.49 6.94 -2.95
C LEU A 11 -6.00 6.66 -2.98
N ALA A 12 -6.61 6.38 -1.83
CA ALA A 12 -8.02 6.06 -1.74
C ALA A 12 -8.92 7.26 -2.09
N GLY A 13 -8.58 8.46 -1.60
CA GLY A 13 -9.38 9.65 -1.86
C GLY A 13 -9.30 10.13 -3.31
N CYS A 14 -8.12 10.11 -3.92
CA CYS A 14 -7.96 10.42 -5.34
C CYS A 14 -8.72 9.43 -6.22
N GLU A 15 -8.64 8.13 -5.89
CA GLU A 15 -9.40 7.11 -6.61
C GLU A 15 -10.91 7.32 -6.45
N ALA A 16 -11.41 7.57 -5.23
CA ALA A 16 -12.83 7.83 -4.97
C ALA A 16 -13.33 9.08 -5.71
N ALA A 17 -12.56 10.18 -5.66
CA ALA A 17 -12.90 11.42 -6.38
C ALA A 17 -12.96 11.21 -7.90
N TRP A 18 -12.01 10.44 -8.45
CA TRP A 18 -12.00 10.07 -9.86
C TRP A 18 -13.21 9.25 -10.25
N GLN A 19 -13.56 8.23 -9.47
CA GLN A 19 -14.71 7.36 -9.74
C GLN A 19 -16.04 8.12 -9.66
N LEU A 20 -16.18 9.06 -8.74
CA LEU A 20 -17.34 9.96 -8.65
C LEU A 20 -17.42 10.88 -9.85
N ALA A 21 -16.34 11.57 -10.18
CA ALA A 21 -16.29 12.57 -11.25
C ALA A 21 -16.49 11.93 -12.63
N SER A 22 -15.90 10.76 -12.89
CA SER A 22 -16.11 9.99 -14.13
C SER A 22 -17.56 9.56 -14.35
N ARG A 23 -18.39 9.58 -13.29
CA ARG A 23 -19.84 9.30 -13.34
C ARG A 23 -20.71 10.55 -13.30
N GLY A 24 -20.12 11.72 -13.55
CA GLY A 24 -20.86 12.98 -13.66
C GLY A 24 -21.25 13.61 -12.31
N ILE A 25 -20.66 13.18 -11.20
CA ILE A 25 -20.83 13.79 -9.88
C ILE A 25 -19.79 14.89 -9.69
N ALA A 26 -20.21 16.10 -9.33
CA ALA A 26 -19.28 17.15 -8.93
C ALA A 26 -18.66 16.80 -7.56
N VAL A 27 -17.34 16.89 -7.45
CA VAL A 27 -16.60 16.49 -6.25
C VAL A 27 -15.87 17.69 -5.66
N THR A 28 -16.00 17.88 -4.34
CA THR A 28 -15.09 18.71 -3.57
C THR A 28 -14.10 17.79 -2.88
N LEU A 29 -12.84 17.76 -3.34
CA LEU A 29 -11.74 17.03 -2.73
C LEU A 29 -11.00 17.94 -1.76
N ILE A 30 -10.95 17.56 -0.49
CA ILE A 30 -10.36 18.38 0.57
C ILE A 30 -9.13 17.66 1.13
N ASP A 31 -7.99 18.35 1.13
CA ASP A 31 -6.75 17.84 1.74
C ASP A 31 -6.09 18.92 2.59
N MET A 32 -5.52 18.55 3.72
CA MET A 32 -4.88 19.52 4.62
C MET A 32 -3.50 19.96 4.12
N LYS A 33 -2.88 19.26 3.19
CA LYS A 33 -1.60 19.66 2.58
C LYS A 33 -1.84 20.77 1.55
N PRO A 34 -0.93 21.74 1.41
CA PRO A 34 0.35 21.90 2.11
C PRO A 34 0.27 22.67 3.42
N GLU A 35 -0.90 23.12 3.88
CA GLU A 35 -1.03 23.91 5.11
C GLU A 35 -0.59 23.13 6.36
N ARG A 36 -0.88 21.82 6.36
CA ARG A 36 -0.49 20.91 7.44
C ARG A 36 -0.05 19.56 6.88
N PHE A 37 1.08 19.05 7.36
CA PHE A 37 1.61 17.73 7.01
C PHE A 37 1.42 16.75 8.18
N THR A 38 1.26 15.46 7.83
CA THR A 38 1.41 14.38 8.80
C THR A 38 2.88 14.06 9.03
N PRO A 39 3.26 13.31 10.06
CA PRO A 39 4.66 12.92 10.26
C PRO A 39 5.28 12.10 9.11
N ALA A 40 4.46 11.48 8.26
CA ALA A 40 4.93 10.63 7.16
C ALA A 40 4.95 11.32 5.79
N HIS A 41 4.20 12.41 5.62
CA HIS A 41 4.08 13.09 4.33
C HIS A 41 5.03 14.30 4.26
N HIS A 42 5.67 14.48 3.10
CA HIS A 42 6.64 15.53 2.85
C HIS A 42 6.36 16.32 1.56
N SER A 43 5.46 15.82 0.71
CA SER A 43 5.07 16.45 -0.55
C SER A 43 3.69 17.10 -0.46
N ALA A 44 3.54 18.26 -1.11
CA ALA A 44 2.23 18.89 -1.31
C ALA A 44 1.36 18.16 -2.36
N GLY A 45 1.96 17.26 -3.14
CA GLY A 45 1.28 16.44 -4.14
C GLY A 45 0.31 15.42 -3.55
N PHE A 46 -0.56 14.90 -4.40
CA PHE A 46 -1.52 13.87 -4.03
C PHE A 46 -0.94 12.46 -4.15
N ALA A 47 -1.62 11.49 -3.54
CA ALA A 47 -1.25 10.07 -3.60
C ALA A 47 0.23 9.80 -3.30
N GLU A 48 0.83 10.52 -2.35
CA GLU A 48 2.22 10.35 -1.95
C GLU A 48 2.45 8.94 -1.38
N LEU A 49 3.46 8.24 -1.92
CA LEU A 49 3.86 6.92 -1.45
C LEU A 49 4.87 7.05 -0.31
N VAL A 50 4.43 6.92 0.93
CA VAL A 50 5.23 7.27 2.12
C VAL A 50 6.22 6.21 2.57
N CYS A 51 5.96 4.90 2.37
CA CYS A 51 6.84 3.84 2.86
C CYS A 51 7.69 3.19 1.77
N SER A 52 7.13 2.93 0.59
CA SER A 52 7.78 2.21 -0.51
C SER A 52 7.26 2.76 -1.85
N ASN A 53 8.07 2.67 -2.91
CA ASN A 53 7.60 2.94 -4.27
C ASN A 53 7.05 1.68 -4.98
N SER A 54 6.96 0.56 -4.28
CA SER A 54 6.45 -0.69 -4.84
C SER A 54 4.97 -0.87 -4.53
N LEU A 55 4.21 -1.18 -5.57
CA LEU A 55 2.84 -1.67 -5.49
C LEU A 55 2.80 -3.21 -5.48
N ARG A 56 3.90 -3.87 -5.10
CA ARG A 56 4.07 -5.32 -5.00
C ARG A 56 3.91 -6.05 -6.35
N SER A 57 3.73 -7.39 -6.28
CA SER A 57 3.68 -8.26 -7.47
C SER A 57 2.61 -7.83 -8.48
N ASP A 58 2.95 -7.83 -9.78
CA ASP A 58 2.05 -7.56 -10.90
C ASP A 58 1.57 -8.84 -11.62
N GLN A 59 1.88 -10.01 -11.06
CA GLN A 59 1.50 -11.31 -11.64
C GLN A 59 0.09 -11.71 -11.21
N LEU A 60 -0.74 -12.18 -12.16
CA LEU A 60 -2.12 -12.63 -11.89
C LEU A 60 -2.19 -13.84 -10.93
N THR A 61 -1.13 -14.63 -10.83
CA THR A 61 -1.01 -15.70 -9.84
C THR A 61 -0.64 -15.23 -8.44
N ASN A 62 -0.68 -13.92 -8.22
CA ASN A 62 -0.58 -13.26 -6.92
C ASN A 62 -1.82 -12.38 -6.71
N ALA A 63 -2.45 -12.48 -5.54
CA ALA A 63 -3.74 -11.81 -5.31
C ALA A 63 -3.68 -10.28 -5.48
N VAL A 64 -2.57 -9.62 -5.11
CA VAL A 64 -2.43 -8.18 -5.35
C VAL A 64 -2.22 -7.85 -6.84
N GLY A 65 -1.64 -8.76 -7.62
CA GLY A 65 -1.56 -8.62 -9.08
C GLY A 65 -2.94 -8.76 -9.73
N LEU A 66 -3.73 -9.72 -9.26
CA LEU A 66 -5.13 -9.86 -9.67
C LEU A 66 -5.95 -8.61 -9.31
N LEU A 67 -5.85 -8.14 -8.07
CA LEU A 67 -6.53 -6.91 -7.63
C LEU A 67 -6.22 -5.72 -8.53
N LYS A 68 -4.94 -5.54 -8.92
CA LYS A 68 -4.55 -4.48 -9.85
C LYS A 68 -5.21 -4.63 -11.22
N GLU A 69 -5.27 -5.85 -11.74
CA GLU A 69 -5.89 -6.08 -13.05
C GLU A 69 -7.41 -5.83 -13.01
N GLU A 70 -8.08 -6.25 -11.95
CA GLU A 70 -9.49 -5.92 -11.73
C GLU A 70 -9.72 -4.39 -11.72
N MET A 71 -8.87 -3.66 -11.00
CA MET A 71 -8.93 -2.18 -10.94
C MET A 71 -8.62 -1.52 -12.29
N ARG A 72 -7.65 -2.04 -13.07
CA ARG A 72 -7.35 -1.55 -14.43
C ARG A 72 -8.59 -1.63 -15.32
N GLN A 73 -9.25 -2.79 -15.32
CA GLN A 73 -10.47 -3.01 -16.10
C GLN A 73 -11.62 -2.10 -15.68
N LEU A 74 -11.64 -1.64 -14.44
CA LEU A 74 -12.64 -0.72 -13.90
C LEU A 74 -12.25 0.78 -14.03
N GLY A 75 -11.15 1.08 -14.72
CA GLY A 75 -10.74 2.45 -15.03
C GLY A 75 -10.08 3.19 -13.86
N SER A 76 -9.26 2.50 -13.04
CA SER A 76 -8.52 3.10 -11.92
C SER A 76 -7.57 4.21 -12.37
N LEU A 77 -7.67 5.39 -11.77
CA LEU A 77 -6.68 6.46 -11.91
C LEU A 77 -5.33 6.05 -11.34
N ILE A 78 -5.34 5.42 -10.17
CA ILE A 78 -4.12 5.02 -9.45
C ILE A 78 -3.32 4.00 -10.28
N LEU A 79 -3.98 3.02 -10.89
CA LEU A 79 -3.29 2.05 -11.74
C LEU A 79 -2.85 2.65 -13.07
N LYS A 80 -3.63 3.56 -13.65
CA LYS A 80 -3.22 4.32 -14.85
C LYS A 80 -1.95 5.14 -14.60
N ALA A 81 -1.87 5.83 -13.47
CA ALA A 81 -0.69 6.56 -13.04
C ALA A 81 0.51 5.61 -12.80
N ALA A 82 0.26 4.48 -12.13
CA ALA A 82 1.31 3.50 -11.83
C ALA A 82 1.92 2.88 -13.10
N ASP A 83 1.08 2.54 -14.07
CA ASP A 83 1.55 1.98 -15.35
C ASP A 83 2.32 3.02 -16.18
N ALA A 84 1.93 4.31 -16.12
CA ALA A 84 2.59 5.41 -16.82
C ALA A 84 3.95 5.80 -16.21
N THR A 85 4.17 5.50 -14.93
CA THR A 85 5.37 5.92 -14.18
C THR A 85 6.18 4.74 -13.65
N ARG A 86 6.04 3.58 -14.30
CA ARG A 86 6.69 2.32 -13.93
C ARG A 86 8.22 2.46 -13.97
N VAL A 87 8.89 1.89 -12.96
CA VAL A 87 10.33 1.67 -12.93
C VAL A 87 10.64 0.17 -12.89
N PRO A 88 11.82 -0.28 -13.37
CA PRO A 88 12.21 -1.68 -13.34
C PRO A 88 12.21 -2.25 -11.92
N ALA A 89 11.49 -3.37 -11.71
CA ALA A 89 11.39 -4.05 -10.43
C ALA A 89 11.04 -5.55 -10.57
N GLY A 90 11.53 -6.22 -11.62
CA GLY A 90 11.29 -7.64 -11.87
C GLY A 90 9.80 -7.96 -12.03
N GLY A 91 9.27 -8.86 -11.21
CA GLY A 91 7.84 -9.23 -11.23
C GLY A 91 6.93 -8.31 -10.40
N ALA A 92 7.44 -7.22 -9.86
CA ALA A 92 6.66 -6.22 -9.13
C ALA A 92 6.32 -5.01 -10.00
N LEU A 93 5.25 -4.30 -9.65
CA LEU A 93 4.96 -2.96 -10.13
C LEU A 93 5.57 -1.96 -9.16
N ALA A 94 6.65 -1.33 -9.53
CA ALA A 94 7.23 -0.19 -8.81
C ALA A 94 7.16 1.05 -9.70
N VAL A 95 7.13 2.23 -9.09
CA VAL A 95 6.93 3.49 -9.79
C VAL A 95 8.02 4.50 -9.40
N ASP A 96 8.30 5.44 -10.31
CA ASP A 96 8.94 6.68 -9.94
C ASP A 96 7.99 7.46 -9.01
N ARG A 97 8.40 7.65 -7.77
CA ARG A 97 7.56 8.16 -6.70
C ARG A 97 7.04 9.58 -6.97
N GLU A 98 7.92 10.44 -7.48
CA GLU A 98 7.57 11.83 -7.76
C GLU A 98 6.71 11.95 -9.02
N ALA A 99 7.07 11.22 -10.08
CA ALA A 99 6.30 11.20 -11.32
C ALA A 99 4.89 10.64 -11.09
N PHE A 100 4.76 9.61 -10.26
CA PHE A 100 3.47 9.02 -9.87
C PHE A 100 2.57 10.04 -9.15
N SER A 101 3.09 10.68 -8.10
CA SER A 101 2.34 11.70 -7.36
C SER A 101 1.96 12.88 -8.25
N ARG A 102 2.87 13.34 -9.10
CA ARG A 102 2.59 14.41 -10.07
C ARG A 102 1.50 14.03 -11.05
N TYR A 103 1.55 12.82 -11.63
CA TYR A 103 0.52 12.34 -12.55
C TYR A 103 -0.87 12.36 -11.91
N VAL A 104 -1.00 11.81 -10.70
CA VAL A 104 -2.28 11.78 -9.97
C VAL A 104 -2.77 13.19 -9.64
N THR A 105 -1.85 14.06 -9.18
CA THR A 105 -2.17 15.46 -8.84
C THR A 105 -2.71 16.20 -10.05
N GLU A 106 -2.00 16.15 -11.19
CA GLU A 106 -2.41 16.80 -12.44
C GLU A 106 -3.76 16.25 -12.96
N ALA A 107 -3.96 14.94 -12.92
CA ALA A 107 -5.22 14.33 -13.37
C ALA A 107 -6.41 14.79 -12.53
N VAL A 108 -6.24 14.91 -11.23
CA VAL A 108 -7.28 15.34 -10.29
C VAL A 108 -7.56 16.87 -10.41
N GLU A 109 -6.51 17.68 -10.41
CA GLU A 109 -6.63 19.15 -10.46
C GLU A 109 -7.18 19.65 -11.81
N ASN A 110 -6.91 18.95 -12.91
CA ASN A 110 -7.40 19.29 -14.24
C ASN A 110 -8.78 18.69 -14.57
N HIS A 111 -9.34 17.85 -13.68
CA HIS A 111 -10.64 17.25 -13.96
C HIS A 111 -11.79 18.29 -13.79
N PRO A 112 -12.67 18.52 -14.81
CA PRO A 112 -13.65 19.60 -14.79
C PRO A 112 -14.70 19.49 -13.68
N LEU A 113 -14.90 18.31 -13.12
CA LEU A 113 -15.87 18.05 -12.05
C LEU A 113 -15.24 17.92 -10.67
N ILE A 114 -13.92 18.09 -10.53
CA ILE A 114 -13.23 18.03 -9.22
C ILE A 114 -12.77 19.43 -8.85
N THR A 115 -13.21 19.90 -7.70
CA THR A 115 -12.72 21.14 -7.08
C THR A 115 -11.86 20.76 -5.88
N VAL A 116 -10.62 21.22 -5.85
CA VAL A 116 -9.68 20.96 -4.76
C VAL A 116 -9.74 22.10 -3.74
N GLU A 117 -9.90 21.75 -2.48
CA GLU A 117 -9.77 22.67 -1.34
C GLU A 117 -8.57 22.25 -0.46
N ARG A 118 -7.65 23.16 -0.20
CA ARG A 118 -6.48 22.94 0.64
C ARG A 118 -6.78 23.49 2.03
N ARG A 119 -7.31 22.65 2.91
CA ARG A 119 -7.62 22.99 4.30
C ARG A 119 -7.81 21.74 5.16
N GLU A 120 -7.65 21.87 6.46
CA GLU A 120 -8.02 20.82 7.41
C GLU A 120 -9.54 20.73 7.56
N VAL A 121 -10.06 19.50 7.63
CA VAL A 121 -11.45 19.20 7.98
C VAL A 121 -11.48 18.73 9.43
N THR A 122 -12.26 19.41 10.26
CA THR A 122 -12.39 19.12 11.71
C THR A 122 -13.78 18.58 12.09
N LYS A 123 -14.71 18.53 11.14
CA LYS A 123 -16.06 17.99 11.34
C LYS A 123 -16.46 17.12 10.16
N LEU A 124 -17.17 16.04 10.42
CA LEU A 124 -17.67 15.17 9.37
C LEU A 124 -18.75 15.88 8.55
N PRO A 125 -18.70 15.80 7.19
CA PRO A 125 -19.76 16.29 6.33
C PRO A 125 -21.10 15.62 6.65
N GLU A 126 -22.19 16.35 6.51
CA GLU A 126 -23.53 15.83 6.82
C GLU A 126 -24.06 14.87 5.76
N GLU A 127 -23.69 15.05 4.49
CA GLU A 127 -24.23 14.29 3.36
C GLU A 127 -23.14 13.87 2.36
N ASN A 128 -23.38 12.78 1.66
CA ASN A 128 -22.65 12.31 0.47
C ASN A 128 -21.12 12.50 0.53
N ALA A 129 -20.49 11.76 1.42
CA ALA A 129 -19.06 11.94 1.66
C ALA A 129 -18.29 10.61 1.68
N VAL A 130 -17.04 10.67 1.20
CA VAL A 130 -16.02 9.62 1.39
C VAL A 130 -14.92 10.16 2.30
N ILE A 131 -14.71 9.53 3.45
CA ILE A 131 -13.63 9.83 4.39
C ILE A 131 -12.46 8.92 4.06
N ALA A 132 -11.39 9.48 3.50
CA ALA A 132 -10.22 8.77 3.00
C ALA A 132 -8.91 9.37 3.53
N THR A 133 -8.92 9.85 4.76
CA THR A 133 -7.82 10.57 5.40
C THR A 133 -6.66 9.68 5.84
N GLY A 134 -6.83 8.36 5.70
CA GLY A 134 -5.79 7.38 6.00
C GLY A 134 -5.51 7.21 7.49
N PRO A 135 -4.45 6.45 7.83
CA PRO A 135 -4.17 6.06 9.20
C PRO A 135 -3.60 7.20 10.06
N LEU A 136 -3.15 8.29 9.44
CA LEU A 136 -2.62 9.50 10.08
C LEU A 136 -3.61 10.67 9.99
N THR A 137 -4.89 10.38 10.17
CA THR A 137 -5.96 11.38 10.28
C THR A 137 -5.63 12.40 11.38
N SER A 138 -5.93 13.69 11.14
CA SER A 138 -5.69 14.74 12.13
C SER A 138 -6.48 14.49 13.42
N ASP A 139 -5.92 14.92 14.55
CA ASP A 139 -6.50 14.67 15.87
C ASP A 139 -7.95 15.18 15.97
N ALA A 140 -8.21 16.38 15.45
CA ALA A 140 -9.54 16.99 15.49
C ALA A 140 -10.58 16.14 14.72
N LEU A 141 -10.23 15.63 13.53
CA LEU A 141 -11.13 14.77 12.75
C LEU A 141 -11.22 13.37 13.35
N ALA A 142 -10.12 12.85 13.89
CA ALA A 142 -10.12 11.55 14.59
C ALA A 142 -11.04 11.53 15.82
N GLU A 143 -11.08 12.64 16.58
CA GLU A 143 -12.01 12.82 17.68
C GLU A 143 -13.48 12.84 17.23
N GLU A 144 -13.78 13.45 16.08
CA GLU A 144 -15.13 13.43 15.51
C GLU A 144 -15.53 12.03 15.02
N ILE A 145 -14.59 11.32 14.37
CA ILE A 145 -14.81 9.94 13.93
C ILE A 145 -15.08 9.04 15.14
N ALA A 146 -14.32 9.20 16.23
CA ALA A 146 -14.49 8.39 17.43
C ALA A 146 -15.86 8.57 18.13
N LYS A 147 -16.60 9.64 17.84
CA LYS A 147 -17.97 9.88 18.35
C LYS A 147 -19.05 9.12 17.57
N LEU A 148 -18.70 8.51 16.42
CA LEU A 148 -19.68 7.78 15.61
C LEU A 148 -20.24 6.57 16.37
N PRO A 149 -21.57 6.40 16.41
CA PRO A 149 -22.19 5.29 17.14
C PRO A 149 -21.76 3.93 16.59
N GLY A 150 -21.43 3.01 17.49
CA GLY A 150 -21.05 1.63 17.12
C GLY A 150 -19.62 1.48 16.61
N LEU A 151 -18.82 2.54 16.60
CA LEU A 151 -17.43 2.50 16.17
C LEU A 151 -16.48 2.21 17.33
N ALA A 152 -15.58 1.23 17.14
CA ALA A 152 -14.36 1.09 17.92
C ALA A 152 -13.15 1.43 17.02
N THR A 153 -12.20 2.21 17.55
CA THR A 153 -10.93 2.48 16.88
C THR A 153 -9.84 1.58 17.44
N LEU A 154 -9.02 1.04 16.55
CA LEU A 154 -7.90 0.18 16.87
C LEU A 154 -6.61 0.83 16.35
N ASN A 155 -5.48 0.42 16.90
CA ASN A 155 -4.19 0.96 16.50
C ASN A 155 -3.24 -0.17 16.08
N PHE A 156 -2.43 0.11 15.06
CA PHE A 156 -1.28 -0.71 14.70
C PHE A 156 -0.08 0.19 14.38
N TYR A 157 1.09 -0.43 14.25
CA TYR A 157 2.32 0.30 13.99
C TYR A 157 2.87 -0.09 12.63
N ASP A 158 3.27 0.91 11.85
CA ASP A 158 3.87 0.77 10.52
C ASP A 158 5.26 1.43 10.50
N ALA A 159 6.20 0.81 9.85
CA ALA A 159 7.57 1.32 9.75
C ALA A 159 8.00 1.48 8.30
N ALA A 160 8.69 2.58 8.01
CA ALA A 160 9.30 2.84 6.72
C ALA A 160 10.76 2.36 6.67
N ALA A 161 11.21 1.93 5.50
CA ALA A 161 12.60 1.58 5.24
C ALA A 161 13.41 2.82 4.81
N PRO A 162 14.74 2.84 5.08
CA PRO A 162 15.60 3.93 4.64
C PRO A 162 15.81 3.96 3.13
N ILE A 163 16.15 5.16 2.63
CA ILE A 163 16.56 5.41 1.26
C ILE A 163 17.98 5.97 1.26
N VAL A 164 18.82 5.44 0.39
CA VAL A 164 20.23 5.86 0.23
C VAL A 164 20.49 6.43 -1.17
N SER A 165 21.46 7.31 -1.28
CA SER A 165 21.95 7.86 -2.55
C SER A 165 22.68 6.80 -3.36
N GLY A 166 22.35 6.66 -4.65
CA GLY A 166 23.00 5.72 -5.56
C GLY A 166 24.49 6.00 -5.75
N ASP A 167 24.88 7.27 -5.77
CA ASP A 167 26.27 7.71 -5.96
C ASP A 167 27.17 7.38 -4.75
N SER A 168 26.57 7.13 -3.60
CA SER A 168 27.28 6.79 -2.36
C SER A 168 27.53 5.29 -2.18
N LEU A 169 27.03 4.45 -3.09
CA LEU A 169 27.17 3.00 -3.02
C LEU A 169 28.53 2.56 -3.56
N ASP A 170 29.18 1.63 -2.86
CA ASP A 170 30.39 0.95 -3.36
C ASP A 170 30.00 -0.15 -4.37
N MET A 171 29.92 0.21 -5.65
CA MET A 171 29.52 -0.67 -6.74
C MET A 171 30.49 -1.84 -6.96
N THR A 172 31.69 -1.85 -6.34
CA THR A 172 32.63 -2.99 -6.42
C THR A 172 32.21 -4.14 -5.52
N LYS A 173 31.40 -3.87 -4.50
CA LYS A 173 30.92 -4.84 -3.50
C LYS A 173 29.50 -5.37 -3.78
N VAL A 174 28.74 -4.69 -4.62
CA VAL A 174 27.38 -5.05 -4.95
C VAL A 174 27.28 -5.66 -6.36
N PHE A 175 26.19 -6.34 -6.65
CA PHE A 175 25.94 -6.86 -8.01
C PHE A 175 24.48 -6.71 -8.40
N ARG A 176 24.23 -6.57 -9.70
CA ARG A 176 22.87 -6.51 -10.27
C ARG A 176 22.35 -7.92 -10.54
N ALA A 177 21.19 -8.26 -9.98
CA ALA A 177 20.47 -9.49 -10.30
C ALA A 177 19.05 -9.45 -9.75
N GLY A 178 18.12 -10.03 -10.49
CA GLY A 178 16.83 -10.48 -9.96
C GLY A 178 16.89 -11.94 -9.51
N ARG A 179 16.08 -12.32 -8.53
CA ARG A 179 16.02 -13.71 -8.04
C ARG A 179 15.59 -14.67 -9.15
N TYR A 180 16.18 -15.84 -9.18
CA TYR A 180 15.88 -16.90 -10.14
C TYR A 180 16.09 -16.48 -11.62
N GLY A 181 17.08 -15.62 -11.87
CA GLY A 181 17.38 -15.12 -13.21
C GLY A 181 16.30 -14.22 -13.84
N ARG A 182 15.47 -13.60 -13.01
CA ARG A 182 14.39 -12.69 -13.46
C ARG A 182 14.89 -11.26 -13.56
N GLY A 183 15.73 -10.96 -14.56
CA GLY A 183 16.27 -9.64 -14.80
C GLY A 183 17.41 -9.25 -13.85
N ASP A 184 17.80 -7.97 -13.89
CA ASP A 184 18.90 -7.36 -13.14
C ASP A 184 18.48 -6.06 -12.43
N ASP A 185 17.19 -5.91 -12.15
CA ASP A 185 16.56 -4.68 -11.66
C ASP A 185 16.96 -4.30 -10.22
N TYR A 186 17.52 -5.26 -9.46
CA TYR A 186 17.94 -5.02 -8.08
C TYR A 186 19.46 -4.98 -7.95
N LEU A 187 19.96 -4.06 -7.12
CA LEU A 187 21.31 -4.17 -6.56
C LEU A 187 21.26 -5.10 -5.34
N ASN A 188 22.23 -5.99 -5.22
CA ASN A 188 22.33 -6.93 -4.11
C ASN A 188 23.64 -6.70 -3.37
N CYS A 189 23.56 -6.50 -2.07
CA CYS A 189 24.68 -6.40 -1.14
C CYS A 189 24.87 -7.77 -0.49
N PRO A 190 25.80 -8.61 -0.97
CA PRO A 190 26.00 -9.94 -0.43
C PRO A 190 26.78 -9.86 0.88
N MET A 191 26.43 -10.74 1.81
CA MET A 191 27.14 -10.91 3.08
C MET A 191 27.61 -12.36 3.20
N ASN A 192 28.83 -12.53 3.70
CA ASN A 192 29.29 -13.81 4.20
C ASN A 192 28.74 -14.05 5.62
N ARG A 193 29.05 -15.20 6.21
CA ARG A 193 28.53 -15.58 7.52
C ARG A 193 29.00 -14.64 8.63
N GLU A 194 30.26 -14.29 8.65
CA GLU A 194 30.86 -13.43 9.67
C GLU A 194 30.29 -12.00 9.62
N GLU A 195 30.11 -11.44 8.41
CA GLU A 195 29.49 -10.15 8.20
C GLU A 195 28.01 -10.16 8.65
N TYR A 196 27.28 -11.23 8.36
CA TYR A 196 25.90 -11.39 8.79
C TYR A 196 25.77 -11.49 10.31
N GLU A 197 26.59 -12.33 10.95
CA GLU A 197 26.60 -12.51 12.41
C GLU A 197 26.93 -11.18 13.12
N ALA A 198 27.94 -10.46 12.64
CA ALA A 198 28.27 -9.12 13.16
C ALA A 198 27.13 -8.12 13.00
N PHE A 199 26.51 -8.10 11.84
CA PHE A 199 25.34 -7.25 11.55
C PHE A 199 24.14 -7.60 12.45
N TYR A 200 23.86 -8.91 12.63
CA TYR A 200 22.81 -9.40 13.51
C TYR A 200 23.02 -8.94 14.96
N GLN A 201 24.23 -9.09 15.50
CA GLN A 201 24.55 -8.63 16.85
C GLN A 201 24.44 -7.11 17.00
N ALA A 202 24.83 -6.36 15.97
CA ALA A 202 24.69 -4.91 15.95
C ALA A 202 23.23 -4.46 15.97
N LEU A 203 22.33 -5.17 15.25
CA LEU A 203 20.88 -4.93 15.29
C LEU A 203 20.29 -5.20 16.67
N LEU A 204 20.66 -6.29 17.32
CA LEU A 204 20.16 -6.66 18.65
C LEU A 204 20.55 -5.64 19.72
N SER A 205 21.73 -5.04 19.59
CA SER A 205 22.28 -4.06 20.55
C SER A 205 21.92 -2.61 20.22
N ALA A 206 21.29 -2.35 19.07
CA ALA A 206 21.01 -1.00 18.60
C ALA A 206 19.89 -0.34 19.39
N GLU A 207 20.03 0.96 19.65
CA GLU A 207 19.00 1.74 20.29
C GLU A 207 17.84 2.04 19.33
N ALA A 208 16.63 1.67 19.77
CA ALA A 208 15.40 1.99 19.07
C ALA A 208 14.76 3.28 19.62
N ALA A 209 14.04 4.02 18.75
CA ALA A 209 13.21 5.11 19.19
C ALA A 209 12.05 4.59 20.04
N GLU A 210 11.71 5.32 21.09
CA GLU A 210 10.52 5.05 21.88
C GLU A 210 9.27 5.40 21.05
N VAL A 211 8.36 4.45 20.93
CA VAL A 211 7.06 4.65 20.31
C VAL A 211 6.00 4.39 21.38
N HIS A 212 5.26 5.42 21.77
CA HIS A 212 4.26 5.32 22.83
C HIS A 212 3.23 4.23 22.54
N GLY A 213 3.11 3.27 23.47
CA GLY A 213 2.18 2.14 23.37
C GLY A 213 2.65 0.99 22.49
N PHE A 214 3.90 1.01 22.01
CA PHE A 214 4.47 -0.10 21.25
C PHE A 214 4.95 -1.22 22.19
N ASP A 215 4.30 -2.38 22.12
CA ASP A 215 4.65 -3.57 22.91
C ASP A 215 5.27 -4.73 22.07
N GLY A 216 5.52 -4.48 20.78
CA GLY A 216 6.05 -5.48 19.83
C GLY A 216 5.02 -6.48 19.32
N LYS A 217 3.81 -6.51 19.88
CA LYS A 217 2.74 -7.47 19.50
C LYS A 217 1.77 -6.88 18.48
N GLN A 218 1.72 -5.57 18.37
CA GLN A 218 0.79 -4.82 17.50
C GLN A 218 1.44 -4.35 16.20
N VAL A 219 2.39 -5.10 15.65
CA VAL A 219 3.03 -4.80 14.37
C VAL A 219 2.42 -5.65 13.28
N PHE A 220 2.03 -5.02 12.18
CA PHE A 220 1.64 -5.76 10.99
C PHE A 220 2.84 -6.55 10.44
N GLU A 221 2.68 -7.87 10.21
CA GLU A 221 3.78 -8.77 9.79
C GLU A 221 4.52 -8.28 8.53
N GLY A 222 3.81 -7.65 7.58
CA GLY A 222 4.38 -7.13 6.35
C GLY A 222 5.23 -5.88 6.51
N CYS A 223 5.12 -5.16 7.65
CA CYS A 223 5.84 -3.93 7.97
C CYS A 223 6.69 -4.07 9.24
N MET A 224 7.01 -5.32 9.61
CA MET A 224 7.78 -5.60 10.82
C MET A 224 9.19 -5.00 10.74
N PRO A 225 9.62 -4.23 11.75
CA PRO A 225 10.96 -3.69 11.80
C PRO A 225 12.05 -4.77 11.80
N ILE A 226 13.15 -4.52 11.10
CA ILE A 226 14.23 -5.48 10.91
C ILE A 226 14.87 -5.90 12.25
N GLU A 227 15.00 -4.99 13.22
CA GLU A 227 15.48 -5.28 14.55
C GLU A 227 14.51 -6.15 15.37
N VAL A 228 13.20 -6.04 15.11
CA VAL A 228 12.19 -6.92 15.72
C VAL A 228 12.25 -8.31 15.08
N MET A 229 12.49 -8.42 13.78
CA MET A 229 12.76 -9.71 13.13
C MET A 229 14.01 -10.36 13.69
N ALA A 230 15.11 -9.60 13.87
CA ALA A 230 16.36 -10.09 14.47
C ALA A 230 16.11 -10.65 15.87
N SER A 231 15.30 -10.01 16.70
CA SER A 231 14.99 -10.49 18.05
C SER A 231 14.22 -11.82 18.11
N ARG A 232 13.59 -12.24 17.00
CA ARG A 232 12.87 -13.52 16.89
C ARG A 232 13.80 -14.70 16.61
N GLY A 233 15.05 -14.45 16.23
CA GLY A 233 16.07 -15.48 16.02
C GLY A 233 17.05 -15.12 14.92
N GLU A 234 18.27 -15.67 15.05
CA GLU A 234 19.41 -15.37 14.19
C GLU A 234 19.11 -15.55 12.69
N MET A 235 18.43 -16.62 12.33
CA MET A 235 18.16 -16.96 10.91
C MET A 235 16.90 -16.32 10.34
N VAL A 236 16.09 -15.62 11.13
CA VAL A 236 14.79 -15.08 10.66
C VAL A 236 14.97 -14.12 9.49
N MET A 237 15.98 -13.26 9.54
CA MET A 237 16.25 -12.32 8.44
C MET A 237 16.78 -13.04 7.19
N ALA A 238 17.63 -14.05 7.35
CA ALA A 238 18.18 -14.84 6.24
C ALA A 238 17.14 -15.73 5.55
N PHE A 239 16.03 -16.07 6.21
CA PHE A 239 14.86 -16.71 5.61
C PHE A 239 13.79 -15.69 5.16
N GLY A 240 13.91 -14.45 5.56
CA GLY A 240 13.02 -13.33 5.29
C GLY A 240 13.62 -12.33 4.27
N PRO A 241 13.76 -11.04 4.65
CA PRO A 241 14.18 -9.97 3.75
C PRO A 241 15.59 -10.14 3.18
N MET A 242 16.51 -10.79 3.92
CA MET A 242 17.89 -11.02 3.51
C MET A 242 18.12 -12.41 2.88
N LYS A 243 17.07 -13.09 2.46
CA LYS A 243 17.14 -14.43 1.87
C LYS A 243 18.09 -14.45 0.66
N PRO A 244 19.12 -15.34 0.62
CA PRO A 244 20.05 -15.40 -0.52
C PRO A 244 19.55 -16.23 -1.69
N VAL A 245 18.57 -17.12 -1.46
CA VAL A 245 18.14 -18.14 -2.43
C VAL A 245 17.68 -17.52 -3.75
N GLY A 246 18.24 -18.05 -4.84
CA GLY A 246 17.99 -17.59 -6.21
C GLY A 246 18.84 -16.39 -6.64
N LEU A 247 19.85 -15.98 -5.81
CA LEU A 247 20.83 -14.97 -6.15
C LEU A 247 22.22 -15.63 -6.26
N THR A 248 22.86 -15.47 -7.40
CA THR A 248 24.25 -15.91 -7.59
C THR A 248 25.14 -14.68 -7.69
N ASP A 249 26.10 -14.55 -6.79
CA ASP A 249 27.11 -13.50 -6.86
C ASP A 249 28.07 -13.79 -8.02
N PRO A 250 28.13 -12.95 -9.07
CA PRO A 250 28.97 -13.21 -10.24
C PRO A 250 30.47 -13.22 -9.93
N ARG A 251 30.90 -12.64 -8.82
CA ARG A 251 32.31 -12.63 -8.38
C ARG A 251 32.76 -13.96 -7.81
N THR A 252 31.84 -14.69 -7.17
CA THR A 252 32.15 -15.97 -6.51
C THR A 252 31.54 -17.17 -7.23
N GLY A 253 30.55 -16.95 -8.09
CA GLY A 253 29.75 -17.99 -8.76
C GLY A 253 28.85 -18.77 -7.79
N ARG A 254 28.62 -18.27 -6.56
CA ARG A 254 27.85 -18.93 -5.52
C ARG A 254 26.78 -18.04 -4.92
N GLU A 255 25.80 -18.64 -4.29
CA GLU A 255 24.85 -17.90 -3.44
C GLU A 255 25.59 -17.36 -2.20
N PRO A 256 25.37 -16.07 -1.80
CA PRO A 256 25.91 -15.53 -0.55
C PRO A 256 25.22 -16.17 0.66
N TYR A 257 25.77 -15.96 1.86
CA TYR A 257 25.12 -16.42 3.09
C TYR A 257 23.81 -15.64 3.35
N ALA A 258 23.82 -14.33 3.10
CA ALA A 258 22.66 -13.46 3.12
C ALA A 258 22.86 -12.35 2.07
N ALA A 259 21.79 -11.67 1.66
CA ALA A 259 21.87 -10.55 0.73
C ALA A 259 20.82 -9.49 1.05
N VAL A 260 21.26 -8.23 1.16
CA VAL A 260 20.36 -7.08 1.21
C VAL A 260 20.05 -6.63 -0.21
N GLN A 261 18.78 -6.51 -0.55
CA GLN A 261 18.36 -6.02 -1.87
C GLN A 261 18.05 -4.53 -1.81
N LEU A 262 18.57 -3.80 -2.78
CA LEU A 262 18.28 -2.39 -2.98
C LEU A 262 17.45 -2.25 -4.26
N ARG A 263 16.34 -1.52 -4.17
CA ARG A 263 15.46 -1.22 -5.31
C ARG A 263 15.54 0.25 -5.64
N ALA A 264 15.68 0.57 -6.95
CA ALA A 264 15.65 1.94 -7.42
C ALA A 264 14.30 2.60 -7.10
N GLU A 265 14.34 3.85 -6.63
CA GLU A 265 13.19 4.71 -6.37
C GLU A 265 12.78 5.52 -7.60
N ASN A 266 13.70 5.64 -8.58
CA ASN A 266 13.49 6.35 -9.83
C ASN A 266 14.22 5.63 -11.00
N ASN A 267 13.92 6.03 -12.24
CA ASN A 267 14.51 5.43 -13.44
C ASN A 267 16.00 5.75 -13.58
N GLU A 268 16.46 6.88 -13.08
CA GLU A 268 17.84 7.34 -13.15
C GLU A 268 18.77 6.54 -12.22
N GLY A 269 18.22 5.79 -11.26
CA GLY A 269 19.00 5.01 -10.28
C GLY A 269 19.80 5.89 -9.33
N THR A 270 19.32 7.09 -9.03
CA THR A 270 19.99 8.02 -8.10
C THR A 270 19.63 7.77 -6.64
N MET A 271 18.55 7.03 -6.37
CA MET A 271 18.04 6.72 -5.04
C MET A 271 17.66 5.24 -4.94
N TYR A 272 18.00 4.61 -3.83
CA TYR A 272 17.72 3.20 -3.58
C TYR A 272 17.08 2.96 -2.22
N ASN A 273 15.99 2.21 -2.20
CA ASN A 273 15.31 1.74 -0.99
C ASN A 273 15.92 0.41 -0.52
N LEU A 274 16.18 0.28 0.78
CA LEU A 274 16.60 -0.98 1.40
C LEU A 274 15.36 -1.88 1.56
N VAL A 275 15.22 -2.88 0.71
CA VAL A 275 14.03 -3.74 0.66
C VAL A 275 13.89 -4.59 1.91
N GLY A 276 12.78 -4.43 2.64
CA GLY A 276 12.49 -5.19 3.86
C GLY A 276 13.22 -4.69 5.11
N PHE A 277 13.79 -3.48 5.06
CA PHE A 277 14.52 -2.84 6.15
C PHE A 277 13.71 -1.76 6.85
N GLN A 278 12.42 -1.94 7.00
CA GLN A 278 11.61 -1.12 7.88
C GLN A 278 12.24 -1.12 9.28
N THR A 279 12.29 0.04 9.93
CA THR A 279 12.99 0.16 11.20
C THR A 279 12.48 1.31 12.06
N ARG A 280 12.59 1.14 13.38
CA ARG A 280 12.42 2.21 14.39
C ARG A 280 13.73 2.56 15.10
N LEU A 281 14.86 2.07 14.61
CA LEU A 281 16.16 2.44 15.16
C LEU A 281 16.34 3.97 15.15
N LYS A 282 17.03 4.51 16.16
CA LYS A 282 17.43 5.93 16.13
C LYS A 282 18.31 6.19 14.91
N TRP A 283 18.22 7.38 14.33
CA TRP A 283 18.95 7.72 13.09
C TRP A 283 20.45 7.46 13.13
N GLY A 284 21.10 7.77 14.28
CA GLY A 284 22.53 7.44 14.48
C GLY A 284 22.80 5.96 14.45
N GLU A 285 21.91 5.14 15.01
CA GLU A 285 21.99 3.68 14.98
C GLU A 285 21.72 3.11 13.59
N GLN A 286 20.76 3.66 12.84
CA GLN A 286 20.55 3.26 11.45
C GLN A 286 21.80 3.48 10.62
N LYS A 287 22.45 4.65 10.75
CA LYS A 287 23.71 4.92 10.06
C LYS A 287 24.80 3.94 10.49
N ARG A 288 24.98 3.73 11.79
CA ARG A 288 26.02 2.83 12.34
C ARG A 288 25.83 1.38 11.86
N VAL A 289 24.61 0.86 12.02
CA VAL A 289 24.32 -0.55 11.76
C VAL A 289 24.24 -0.84 10.26
N PHE A 290 23.53 -0.01 9.49
CA PHE A 290 23.35 -0.27 8.06
C PHE A 290 24.62 0.02 7.24
N SER A 291 25.55 0.83 7.75
CA SER A 291 26.89 0.96 7.14
C SER A 291 27.77 -0.26 7.31
N MET A 292 27.35 -1.27 8.10
CA MET A 292 28.03 -2.58 8.16
C MET A 292 27.69 -3.48 6.96
N ILE A 293 26.67 -3.13 6.19
CA ILE A 293 26.26 -3.88 5.00
C ILE A 293 27.28 -3.60 3.87
N PRO A 294 27.87 -4.67 3.26
CA PRO A 294 28.82 -4.50 2.16
C PRO A 294 28.24 -3.65 1.01
N GLY A 295 28.96 -2.61 0.63
CA GLY A 295 28.51 -1.63 -0.36
C GLY A 295 27.80 -0.41 0.21
N LEU A 296 27.46 -0.40 1.50
CA LEU A 296 26.80 0.71 2.21
C LEU A 296 27.71 1.40 3.25
N GLU A 297 29.00 1.08 3.30
CA GLU A 297 29.92 1.60 4.33
C GLU A 297 29.97 3.14 4.37
N ASN A 298 29.86 3.77 3.21
CA ASN A 298 29.84 5.22 3.05
C ASN A 298 28.50 5.76 2.54
N ALA A 299 27.42 4.97 2.68
CA ALA A 299 26.12 5.35 2.15
C ALA A 299 25.60 6.65 2.77
N GLU A 300 25.14 7.52 1.90
CA GLU A 300 24.42 8.74 2.26
C GLU A 300 22.93 8.41 2.38
N PHE A 301 22.38 8.55 3.59
CA PHE A 301 20.96 8.33 3.85
C PHE A 301 20.17 9.58 3.47
N LEU A 302 19.43 9.49 2.36
CA LEU A 302 18.53 10.54 1.90
C LEU A 302 17.26 10.60 2.75
N ARG A 303 16.85 9.43 3.28
CA ARG A 303 15.76 9.29 4.22
C ARG A 303 16.06 8.17 5.22
N TYR A 304 15.84 8.44 6.48
CA TYR A 304 15.89 7.41 7.52
C TYR A 304 14.56 6.68 7.65
N GLY A 305 14.62 5.43 8.09
CA GLY A 305 13.45 4.69 8.50
C GLY A 305 12.79 5.31 9.75
N VAL A 306 11.48 5.27 9.79
CA VAL A 306 10.68 5.79 10.91
C VAL A 306 9.49 4.87 11.15
N MET A 307 8.98 4.85 12.40
CA MET A 307 7.77 4.12 12.75
C MET A 307 6.68 5.09 13.16
N HIS A 308 5.47 4.83 12.68
CA HIS A 308 4.28 5.62 12.99
C HIS A 308 3.22 4.75 13.66
N ARG A 309 2.46 5.35 14.57
CA ARG A 309 1.24 4.75 15.09
C ARG A 309 0.10 5.08 14.13
N ASN A 310 -0.48 4.04 13.54
CA ASN A 310 -1.61 4.13 12.63
C ASN A 310 -2.90 3.84 13.39
N THR A 311 -3.99 4.50 13.00
CA THR A 311 -5.32 4.24 13.53
C THR A 311 -6.19 3.64 12.43
N PHE A 312 -6.95 2.61 12.74
CA PHE A 312 -7.95 2.03 11.86
C PHE A 312 -9.26 1.75 12.61
N LEU A 313 -10.33 1.59 11.85
CA LEU A 313 -11.66 1.35 12.38
C LEU A 313 -11.89 -0.15 12.61
N HIS A 314 -12.60 -0.50 13.66
CA HIS A 314 -13.19 -1.83 13.73
C HIS A 314 -14.39 -1.86 12.78
N SER A 315 -14.13 -2.18 11.51
CA SER A 315 -15.09 -2.03 10.41
C SER A 315 -16.22 -3.06 10.40
N PRO A 316 -16.04 -4.34 10.83
CA PRO A 316 -17.13 -5.31 10.85
C PRO A 316 -18.30 -4.82 11.71
N GLY A 317 -19.51 -4.82 11.10
CA GLY A 317 -20.73 -4.31 11.75
C GLY A 317 -20.86 -2.78 11.76
N PHE A 318 -19.84 -2.04 11.38
CA PHE A 318 -19.86 -0.59 11.21
C PHE A 318 -19.94 -0.18 9.73
N LEU A 319 -19.18 -0.83 8.85
CA LEU A 319 -19.21 -0.66 7.40
C LEU A 319 -19.86 -1.87 6.73
N ASP A 320 -20.57 -1.62 5.63
CA ASP A 320 -21.02 -2.66 4.73
C ASP A 320 -19.92 -3.01 3.69
N GLN A 321 -20.21 -3.97 2.81
CA GLN A 321 -19.29 -4.38 1.74
C GLN A 321 -19.05 -3.33 0.64
N ASN A 322 -19.75 -2.20 0.68
CA ASN A 322 -19.53 -1.04 -0.17
C ASN A 322 -18.71 0.05 0.53
N TYR A 323 -18.21 -0.22 1.73
CA TYR A 323 -17.55 0.72 2.64
C TYR A 323 -18.46 1.86 3.13
N GLN A 324 -19.78 1.68 3.04
CA GLN A 324 -20.76 2.62 3.56
C GLN A 324 -20.99 2.38 5.06
N MET A 325 -21.14 3.45 5.83
CA MET A 325 -21.59 3.37 7.21
C MET A 325 -23.01 2.80 7.25
N ILE A 326 -23.22 1.68 7.95
CA ILE A 326 -24.52 1.01 8.08
C ILE A 326 -25.55 1.96 8.71
N ALA A 327 -25.14 2.71 9.73
CA ALA A 327 -26.00 3.66 10.45
C ALA A 327 -26.21 5.01 9.74
N ARG A 328 -25.47 5.28 8.65
CA ARG A 328 -25.49 6.59 7.98
C ARG A 328 -25.37 6.45 6.46
N PRO A 329 -26.46 6.25 5.75
CA PRO A 329 -26.48 6.21 4.28
C PRO A 329 -25.88 7.50 3.68
N GLY A 330 -25.07 7.36 2.63
CA GLY A 330 -24.34 8.46 1.99
C GLY A 330 -23.00 8.82 2.64
N GLY A 331 -22.64 8.20 3.77
CA GLY A 331 -21.34 8.33 4.39
C GLY A 331 -20.50 7.07 4.18
N TYR A 332 -19.31 7.25 3.63
CA TYR A 332 -18.38 6.17 3.28
C TYR A 332 -17.01 6.40 3.92
N PHE A 333 -16.32 5.31 4.21
CA PHE A 333 -14.91 5.33 4.55
C PHE A 333 -14.10 4.63 3.47
N ALA A 334 -12.84 5.04 3.27
CA ALA A 334 -11.93 4.37 2.33
C ALA A 334 -10.48 4.45 2.81
N GLY A 335 -9.65 3.59 2.25
CA GLY A 335 -8.23 3.52 2.55
C GLY A 335 -7.91 2.67 3.76
N GLN A 336 -6.65 2.73 4.18
CA GLN A 336 -6.08 1.90 5.23
C GLN A 336 -6.84 1.98 6.57
N MET A 337 -7.47 3.11 6.83
CA MET A 337 -8.28 3.27 8.04
C MET A 337 -9.49 2.31 8.12
N THR A 338 -9.93 1.72 7.01
CA THR A 338 -11.02 0.72 6.99
C THR A 338 -10.56 -0.69 7.36
N GLY A 339 -9.27 -0.89 7.63
CA GLY A 339 -8.70 -2.21 7.88
C GLY A 339 -8.24 -2.95 6.63
N VAL A 340 -8.15 -2.29 5.48
CA VAL A 340 -7.36 -2.81 4.35
C VAL A 340 -5.91 -2.38 4.53
N GLU A 341 -4.96 -3.25 4.16
CA GLU A 341 -3.54 -2.98 4.31
C GLU A 341 -2.84 -2.99 2.95
N GLY A 342 -2.21 -1.86 2.61
CA GLY A 342 -1.43 -1.67 1.39
C GLY A 342 -1.99 -0.58 0.47
N TYR A 343 -1.13 -0.09 -0.44
CA TYR A 343 -1.46 1.00 -1.36
C TYR A 343 -2.57 0.63 -2.35
N VAL A 344 -2.47 -0.57 -2.93
CA VAL A 344 -3.43 -1.05 -3.93
C VAL A 344 -4.78 -1.32 -3.27
N GLU A 345 -4.77 -1.93 -2.10
CA GLU A 345 -5.97 -2.21 -1.30
C GLU A 345 -6.66 -0.92 -0.85
N SER A 346 -5.87 0.09 -0.46
CA SER A 346 -6.40 1.41 -0.13
C SER A 346 -7.08 2.06 -1.34
N ALA A 347 -6.42 2.05 -2.51
CA ALA A 347 -7.00 2.56 -3.74
C ALA A 347 -8.26 1.78 -4.14
N SER A 348 -8.25 0.44 -4.02
CA SER A 348 -9.40 -0.43 -4.29
C SER A 348 -10.61 -0.07 -3.42
N SER A 349 -10.41 0.15 -2.12
CA SER A 349 -11.51 0.59 -1.23
C SER A 349 -12.06 1.96 -1.63
N GLY A 350 -11.18 2.89 -2.06
CA GLY A 350 -11.57 4.19 -2.61
C GLY A 350 -12.40 4.05 -3.89
N MET A 351 -12.00 3.14 -4.78
CA MET A 351 -12.76 2.81 -6.00
C MET A 351 -14.16 2.31 -5.66
N VAL A 352 -14.27 1.31 -4.79
CA VAL A 352 -15.58 0.75 -4.40
C VAL A 352 -16.46 1.81 -3.74
N ALA A 353 -15.92 2.59 -2.78
CA ALA A 353 -16.66 3.65 -2.12
C ALA A 353 -17.12 4.75 -3.10
N GLY A 354 -16.25 5.18 -4.02
CA GLY A 354 -16.57 6.17 -5.03
C GLY A 354 -17.65 5.71 -6.02
N ILE A 355 -17.53 4.48 -6.54
CA ILE A 355 -18.54 3.86 -7.41
C ILE A 355 -19.88 3.73 -6.68
N SER A 356 -19.86 3.22 -5.45
CA SER A 356 -21.08 2.97 -4.67
C SER A 356 -21.80 4.27 -4.33
N LEU A 357 -21.09 5.30 -3.88
CA LEU A 357 -21.66 6.61 -3.62
C LEU A 357 -22.22 7.24 -4.89
N ALA A 358 -21.50 7.20 -6.03
CA ALA A 358 -22.00 7.72 -7.29
C ALA A 358 -23.31 7.05 -7.71
N ARG A 359 -23.37 5.72 -7.65
CA ARG A 359 -24.56 4.95 -8.02
C ARG A 359 -25.74 5.23 -7.08
N GLN A 360 -25.50 5.31 -5.77
CA GLN A 360 -26.51 5.73 -4.80
C GLN A 360 -27.07 7.12 -5.13
N MET A 361 -26.18 8.08 -5.41
CA MET A 361 -26.59 9.44 -5.80
C MET A 361 -27.34 9.47 -7.14
N LEU A 362 -27.04 8.56 -8.05
CA LEU A 362 -27.72 8.43 -9.35
C LEU A 362 -28.99 7.56 -9.27
N HIS A 363 -29.36 7.06 -8.10
CA HIS A 363 -30.48 6.13 -7.89
C HIS A 363 -30.33 4.83 -8.70
N LYS A 364 -29.09 4.34 -8.87
CA LYS A 364 -28.77 3.06 -9.47
C LYS A 364 -28.53 2.02 -8.39
N GLU A 365 -28.80 0.76 -8.70
CA GLU A 365 -28.49 -0.36 -7.79
C GLU A 365 -26.99 -0.45 -7.52
N PRO A 366 -26.55 -0.83 -6.30
CA PRO A 366 -25.15 -1.04 -5.97
C PRO A 366 -24.55 -2.15 -6.83
N VAL A 367 -23.24 -2.09 -7.07
CA VAL A 367 -22.50 -3.16 -7.73
C VAL A 367 -22.07 -4.20 -6.70
N ASP A 368 -22.46 -5.44 -6.91
CA ASP A 368 -21.91 -6.55 -6.13
C ASP A 368 -20.66 -7.10 -6.84
N PHE A 369 -19.48 -6.78 -6.30
CA PHE A 369 -18.21 -7.31 -6.79
C PHE A 369 -18.01 -8.78 -6.44
N THR A 370 -18.84 -9.36 -5.61
CA THR A 370 -18.84 -10.74 -5.13
C THR A 370 -17.52 -11.22 -4.52
N GLN A 371 -17.54 -12.22 -3.67
CA GLN A 371 -16.31 -12.86 -3.17
C GLN A 371 -15.55 -13.68 -4.22
N LEU A 372 -16.00 -13.69 -5.47
CA LEU A 372 -15.27 -14.35 -6.57
C LEU A 372 -14.12 -13.48 -7.10
N THR A 373 -14.08 -12.20 -6.74
CA THR A 373 -13.05 -11.23 -7.11
C THR A 373 -12.16 -10.86 -5.92
N ALA A 374 -10.98 -10.28 -6.18
CA ALA A 374 -10.11 -9.77 -5.12
C ALA A 374 -10.70 -8.50 -4.47
N ILE A 375 -11.33 -7.62 -5.26
CA ILE A 375 -12.06 -6.45 -4.77
C ILE A 375 -13.16 -6.87 -3.80
N GLY A 376 -14.04 -7.78 -4.21
CA GLY A 376 -15.15 -8.24 -3.39
C GLY A 376 -14.71 -9.06 -2.18
N GLY A 377 -13.63 -9.83 -2.28
CA GLY A 377 -13.04 -10.56 -1.16
C GLY A 377 -12.52 -9.63 -0.05
N LEU A 378 -11.85 -8.53 -0.42
CA LEU A 378 -11.41 -7.49 0.53
C LEU A 378 -12.60 -6.77 1.15
N ALA A 379 -13.57 -6.35 0.35
CA ALA A 379 -14.76 -5.65 0.81
C ALA A 379 -15.59 -6.51 1.79
N HIS A 380 -15.71 -7.81 1.49
CA HIS A 380 -16.36 -8.78 2.38
C HIS A 380 -15.60 -8.93 3.71
N HIS A 381 -14.28 -9.01 3.69
CA HIS A 381 -13.46 -9.06 4.92
C HIS A 381 -13.70 -7.83 5.80
N VAL A 382 -13.68 -6.64 5.22
CA VAL A 382 -13.94 -5.37 5.94
C VAL A 382 -15.32 -5.37 6.61
N ALA A 383 -16.35 -5.87 5.93
CA ALA A 383 -17.72 -5.86 6.44
C ALA A 383 -18.05 -7.00 7.43
N HIS A 384 -17.44 -8.19 7.25
CA HIS A 384 -17.91 -9.42 7.88
C HIS A 384 -16.84 -10.24 8.61
N ALA A 385 -15.59 -9.76 8.71
CA ALA A 385 -14.57 -10.49 9.46
C ALA A 385 -15.04 -10.76 10.90
N SER A 386 -14.78 -11.97 11.39
CA SER A 386 -15.12 -12.41 12.74
C SER A 386 -13.86 -12.51 13.61
N GLY A 387 -14.04 -12.37 14.94
CA GLY A 387 -12.94 -12.45 15.88
C GLY A 387 -12.16 -11.15 16.03
N ASP A 388 -10.85 -11.27 16.24
CA ASP A 388 -9.95 -10.11 16.37
C ASP A 388 -9.67 -9.52 15.00
N PHE A 389 -10.38 -8.44 14.66
CA PHE A 389 -10.25 -7.77 13.36
C PHE A 389 -8.89 -7.11 13.22
N GLN A 390 -8.16 -7.52 12.21
CA GLN A 390 -6.82 -7.00 11.89
C GLN A 390 -6.76 -6.47 10.45
N PRO A 391 -5.91 -5.47 10.18
CA PRO A 391 -5.65 -5.01 8.82
C PRO A 391 -5.26 -6.17 7.90
N MET A 392 -5.82 -6.18 6.69
CA MET A 392 -5.68 -7.28 5.75
C MET A 392 -5.28 -6.80 4.36
N ASN A 393 -4.25 -7.43 3.79
CA ASN A 393 -3.91 -7.22 2.38
C ASN A 393 -4.56 -8.29 1.49
N ALA A 394 -4.60 -7.98 0.18
CA ALA A 394 -5.14 -8.90 -0.81
C ALA A 394 -4.39 -10.24 -0.78
N ASN A 395 -5.13 -11.31 -0.58
CA ASN A 395 -4.63 -12.67 -0.63
C ASN A 395 -5.72 -13.63 -1.15
N PHE A 396 -5.31 -14.75 -1.72
CA PHE A 396 -6.25 -15.71 -2.30
C PHE A 396 -7.16 -16.40 -1.27
N GLY A 397 -6.85 -16.30 0.02
CA GLY A 397 -7.71 -16.81 1.09
C GLY A 397 -9.01 -16.01 1.28
N LEU A 398 -9.04 -14.75 0.82
CA LEU A 398 -10.24 -13.91 0.83
C LEU A 398 -11.19 -14.19 -0.33
N ILE A 399 -10.68 -14.80 -1.40
CA ILE A 399 -11.46 -15.09 -2.61
C ILE A 399 -12.09 -16.47 -2.46
N ALA A 400 -13.36 -16.58 -2.78
CA ALA A 400 -14.10 -17.83 -2.65
C ALA A 400 -13.44 -18.99 -3.42
N ALA A 401 -13.21 -20.08 -2.72
CA ALA A 401 -12.57 -21.27 -3.26
C ALA A 401 -13.43 -21.96 -4.34
N PHE A 402 -12.81 -22.80 -5.16
CA PHE A 402 -13.56 -23.72 -6.03
C PHE A 402 -14.17 -24.85 -5.21
N PRO A 403 -15.35 -25.33 -5.58
CA PRO A 403 -15.98 -26.50 -4.93
C PRO A 403 -15.10 -27.74 -5.01
N LYS A 404 -14.36 -27.90 -6.14
CA LYS A 404 -13.43 -29.02 -6.35
C LYS A 404 -12.01 -28.58 -6.04
N LYS A 405 -11.29 -29.34 -5.21
CA LYS A 405 -9.92 -29.06 -4.80
C LYS A 405 -8.94 -29.18 -5.96
N ILE A 406 -8.27 -28.10 -6.30
CA ILE A 406 -7.16 -28.08 -7.28
C ILE A 406 -5.84 -28.18 -6.50
N ARG A 407 -5.07 -29.24 -6.74
CA ARG A 407 -3.84 -29.54 -5.96
C ARG A 407 -2.67 -28.63 -6.33
N ASN A 408 -2.48 -28.39 -7.62
CA ASN A 408 -1.41 -27.50 -8.08
C ASN A 408 -1.72 -26.05 -7.71
N LYS A 409 -0.84 -25.45 -6.93
CA LYS A 409 -1.04 -24.09 -6.41
C LYS A 409 -1.09 -23.05 -7.53
N GLN A 410 -0.20 -23.14 -8.49
CA GLN A 410 -0.11 -22.18 -9.60
C GLN A 410 -1.32 -22.27 -10.52
N GLU A 411 -1.73 -23.49 -10.85
CA GLU A 411 -2.95 -23.74 -11.61
C GLU A 411 -4.19 -23.21 -10.89
N ARG A 412 -4.31 -23.51 -9.58
CA ARG A 412 -5.42 -23.02 -8.76
C ARG A 412 -5.51 -21.50 -8.77
N TYR A 413 -4.38 -20.80 -8.59
CA TYR A 413 -4.37 -19.35 -8.57
C TYR A 413 -4.64 -18.76 -9.96
N GLY A 414 -4.15 -19.38 -11.02
CA GLY A 414 -4.49 -18.99 -12.39
C GLY A 414 -5.98 -19.13 -12.70
N GLN A 415 -6.62 -20.23 -12.26
CA GLN A 415 -8.07 -20.41 -12.45
C GLN A 415 -8.90 -19.44 -11.60
N ILE A 416 -8.48 -19.13 -10.35
CA ILE A 416 -9.14 -18.11 -9.54
C ILE A 416 -9.06 -16.76 -10.25
N ALA A 417 -7.89 -16.38 -10.76
CA ALA A 417 -7.70 -15.13 -11.48
C ALA A 417 -8.57 -15.05 -12.74
N ALA A 418 -8.59 -16.08 -13.56
CA ALA A 418 -9.44 -16.12 -14.75
C ALA A 418 -10.92 -15.92 -14.39
N ARG A 419 -11.44 -16.69 -13.42
CA ARG A 419 -12.82 -16.55 -12.95
C ARG A 419 -13.13 -15.15 -12.44
N ALA A 420 -12.21 -14.54 -11.69
CA ALA A 420 -12.39 -13.19 -11.15
C ALA A 420 -12.49 -12.15 -12.28
N LEU A 421 -11.63 -12.25 -13.29
CA LEU A 421 -11.66 -11.34 -14.43
C LEU A 421 -12.91 -11.53 -15.30
N ASP A 422 -13.43 -12.77 -15.44
CA ASP A 422 -14.73 -13.03 -16.09
C ASP A 422 -15.88 -12.32 -15.34
N VAL A 423 -15.84 -12.29 -14.00
CA VAL A 423 -16.83 -11.56 -13.18
C VAL A 423 -16.71 -10.06 -13.41
N ILE A 424 -15.51 -9.50 -13.42
CA ILE A 424 -15.30 -8.07 -13.69
C ILE A 424 -15.78 -7.69 -15.08
N GLU A 425 -15.49 -8.51 -16.10
CA GLU A 425 -15.98 -8.28 -17.46
C GLU A 425 -17.51 -8.35 -17.53
N ALA A 426 -18.12 -9.29 -16.80
CA ALA A 426 -19.59 -9.37 -16.71
C ALA A 426 -20.21 -8.12 -16.05
N ILE A 427 -19.55 -7.57 -15.01
CA ILE A 427 -19.98 -6.29 -14.39
C ILE A 427 -19.87 -5.15 -15.41
N ARG A 428 -18.76 -5.04 -16.12
CA ARG A 428 -18.56 -4.00 -17.14
C ARG A 428 -19.57 -4.08 -18.28
N SER A 429 -19.84 -5.30 -18.77
CA SER A 429 -20.72 -5.56 -19.90
C SER A 429 -22.21 -5.52 -19.52
N ASN A 430 -22.55 -5.35 -18.25
CA ASN A 430 -23.93 -5.27 -17.81
C ASN A 430 -24.55 -3.92 -18.21
N PRO A 431 -25.65 -3.87 -18.98
CA PRO A 431 -26.32 -2.64 -19.36
C PRO A 431 -26.75 -1.77 -18.15
N LEU A 432 -26.98 -2.38 -16.98
CA LEU A 432 -27.26 -1.63 -15.75
C LEU A 432 -26.02 -0.92 -15.18
N CYS A 433 -24.84 -1.22 -15.70
CA CYS A 433 -23.55 -0.67 -15.32
C CYS A 433 -22.91 0.16 -16.45
N GLU A 434 -23.70 0.83 -17.30
CA GLU A 434 -23.23 1.70 -18.39
C GLU A 434 -22.26 2.80 -17.92
N ASP A 435 -22.29 3.14 -16.65
CA ASP A 435 -21.39 4.09 -16.02
C ASP A 435 -19.91 3.61 -15.91
N PHE A 436 -19.62 2.37 -16.32
CA PHE A 436 -18.23 1.87 -16.47
C PHE A 436 -17.65 2.09 -17.87
N TYR A 437 -18.42 2.60 -18.82
CA TYR A 437 -17.99 2.92 -20.19
C TYR A 437 -17.58 4.40 -20.36
N GLY A 438 -17.01 5.04 -19.37
CA GLY A 438 -16.40 6.36 -19.54
C GLY A 438 -15.18 6.26 -20.46
N GLU A 439 -15.16 7.02 -21.59
CA GLU A 439 -14.03 7.18 -22.51
C GLU A 439 -12.74 7.67 -21.84
#